data_7207b26e935f1cef025ae94a3851d9ae
#
_entry.id   7207b26e935f1cef025ae94a3851d9ae
#
_cell.length_a   1.000
_cell.length_b   1.000
_cell.length_c   1.000
_cell.angle_alpha   90.00
_cell.angle_beta   90.00
_cell.angle_gamma   90.00
#
_symmetry.space_group_name_H-M   'P 1'
#
loop_
_entity.id
_entity.type
_entity.pdbx_description
1 polymer ?
#
loop_
_entity_poly.entity_id
_entity_poly.type
_entity_poly.pdbx_seq_one_letter_code
_entity_poly.pdbx_strand_id
1 'polypeptide(L)'
;MTRRCVCIAVGSLAMASGSGMAQGYRVRVDVRAQAVSFRGLIADSIPADQVVTGPSGGFETPDGYAVRCSSGTHCFFFRPGPELRGIPLTTSASVILWGLGVPGLTVRATGRLVADVGPDEVWPGTDPAAQLLEGYVEYQRSALVARAGRLMTASRLEPYGFDGAWLKYRWDDIALEVTGYGGWGLAQAVALPVSSAALNPLDEWRPQDRQIVAGLETAWLYRAVDLRAEYRRELDPQDWNIVSERAGLSFGAPLWRLPVRVAGGLDYNIAEADLGSADLRFTYAQPRYAVSAGVRRYRPFFSLWTLWSAFSPVPHNGVNASAEYRATRQISLRARGEAYWYEDAEVVTGVVPQLEDQGWRASGGGTVTLNSQWAIDADLGLEYGPGASSRYGDASVTWTPNDRYAFNLYGGTLERPLELRFYDATALWLGGRAEALLNRQQRLWADVAFVDDDRDRPDAAASSLSQVRLRAGVTLSFGSSADRMPLPPAVRPPR
;
A
#
# COMPACT_ATOMS: atom_id res chain seq x y z
N MET A 1 3.36 -22.05 30.79
CA MET A 1 2.20 -21.14 30.67
C MET A 1 2.46 -19.90 31.51
N THR A 2 3.16 -18.93 30.99
CA THR A 2 3.43 -17.64 31.65
C THR A 2 2.77 -16.55 30.83
N ARG A 3 1.59 -16.11 31.30
CA ARG A 3 0.93 -14.91 30.79
C ARG A 3 1.89 -13.73 31.01
N ARG A 4 2.60 -13.36 29.95
CA ARG A 4 3.31 -12.08 29.94
C ARG A 4 2.26 -10.99 29.79
N CYS A 5 1.93 -10.37 30.89
CA CYS A 5 1.25 -9.07 30.90
C CYS A 5 2.15 -8.10 30.12
N VAL A 6 1.77 -7.81 28.89
CA VAL A 6 2.30 -6.66 28.16
C VAL A 6 1.68 -5.43 28.82
N CYS A 7 2.26 -4.97 29.92
CA CYS A 7 2.01 -3.64 30.43
C CYS A 7 2.51 -2.66 29.37
N ILE A 8 1.57 -2.02 28.70
CA ILE A 8 1.82 -0.94 27.76
C ILE A 8 2.50 0.18 28.54
N ALA A 9 3.82 0.23 28.45
CA ALA A 9 4.61 1.36 28.93
C ALA A 9 4.43 2.56 27.99
N VAL A 10 3.20 3.06 27.87
CA VAL A 10 2.88 4.37 27.26
C VAL A 10 3.24 5.52 28.21
N GLY A 11 3.78 5.20 29.37
CA GLY A 11 3.83 6.11 30.52
C GLY A 11 5.15 6.80 30.80
N SER A 12 6.18 6.80 29.99
CA SER A 12 7.46 7.36 30.46
C SER A 12 8.23 8.27 29.48
N LEU A 13 7.61 8.71 28.39
CA LEU A 13 8.13 9.84 27.62
C LEU A 13 7.54 11.19 28.06
N ALA A 14 6.80 11.18 29.16
CA ALA A 14 6.37 12.38 29.83
C ALA A 14 7.52 12.88 30.71
N MET A 15 8.14 13.98 30.26
CA MET A 15 8.76 14.97 31.10
C MET A 15 10.11 14.62 31.78
N ALA A 16 11.15 14.60 30.99
CA ALA A 16 12.33 15.34 31.40
C ALA A 16 12.06 16.83 31.06
N SER A 17 11.25 17.50 31.84
CA SER A 17 11.08 18.96 31.78
C SER A 17 12.27 19.62 32.46
N GLY A 18 13.45 19.51 31.84
CA GLY A 18 14.54 20.44 32.03
C GLY A 18 14.15 21.73 31.32
N SER A 19 13.99 22.79 32.09
CA SER A 19 13.70 24.15 31.64
C SER A 19 14.72 24.68 30.65
N GLY A 20 14.61 24.30 29.39
CA GLY A 20 15.50 24.77 28.30
C GLY A 20 15.46 23.97 27.01
N MET A 21 14.76 22.86 26.92
CA MET A 21 15.03 21.92 25.82
C MET A 21 14.09 21.96 24.62
N ALA A 22 12.82 22.18 24.74
CA ALA A 22 11.93 22.32 23.60
C ALA A 22 10.87 23.38 23.84
N GLN A 23 10.74 24.36 22.95
CA GLN A 23 9.67 25.36 23.03
C GLN A 23 8.31 24.80 22.58
N GLY A 24 8.32 23.69 21.81
CA GLY A 24 7.13 23.04 21.37
C GLY A 24 7.31 21.57 21.04
N TYR A 25 6.21 20.85 21.20
CA TYR A 25 6.15 19.42 20.83
C TYR A 25 4.78 19.04 20.30
N ARG A 26 4.76 18.00 19.50
CA ARG A 26 3.54 17.30 19.07
C ARG A 26 3.79 15.80 19.16
N VAL A 27 2.87 15.11 19.82
CA VAL A 27 2.84 13.65 19.88
C VAL A 27 1.50 13.17 19.36
N ARG A 28 1.52 12.22 18.45
CA ARG A 28 0.33 11.54 17.98
C ARG A 28 0.50 10.04 18.18
N VAL A 29 -0.50 9.42 18.77
CA VAL A 29 -0.57 7.97 18.97
C VAL A 29 -1.83 7.45 18.34
N ASP A 30 -1.70 6.49 17.44
CA ASP A 30 -2.79 5.75 16.81
C ASP A 30 -2.71 4.29 17.28
N VAL A 31 -3.77 3.81 17.92
CA VAL A 31 -3.92 2.40 18.33
C VAL A 31 -5.06 1.80 17.56
N ARG A 32 -4.86 0.62 16.99
CA ARG A 32 -5.87 -0.11 16.21
C ARG A 32 -5.85 -1.58 16.62
N ALA A 33 -7.03 -2.14 16.82
CA ALA A 33 -7.23 -3.57 17.01
C ALA A 33 -8.25 -4.09 16.00
N GLN A 34 -8.09 -5.32 15.60
CA GLN A 34 -9.01 -6.00 14.70
C GLN A 34 -9.24 -7.43 15.20
N ALA A 35 -10.48 -7.88 15.28
CA ALA A 35 -10.80 -9.28 15.44
C ALA A 35 -11.10 -9.87 14.05
N VAL A 36 -10.40 -10.94 13.68
CA VAL A 36 -10.48 -11.54 12.34
C VAL A 36 -10.27 -13.04 12.42
N SER A 37 -10.97 -13.78 11.55
CA SER A 37 -10.78 -15.23 11.38
C SER A 37 -10.03 -15.52 10.09
N PHE A 38 -9.25 -16.58 10.12
CA PHE A 38 -8.49 -17.10 8.99
C PHE A 38 -8.74 -18.61 8.83
N ARG A 39 -8.82 -19.04 7.60
CA ARG A 39 -8.81 -20.45 7.25
C ARG A 39 -7.82 -20.65 6.11
N GLY A 40 -6.77 -21.41 6.35
CA GLY A 40 -5.77 -21.78 5.34
C GLY A 40 -6.03 -23.15 4.76
N LEU A 41 -5.34 -23.47 3.67
CA LEU A 41 -5.19 -24.83 3.19
C LEU A 41 -3.98 -25.45 3.88
N ILE A 42 -4.15 -26.66 4.41
CA ILE A 42 -3.06 -27.45 4.98
C ILE A 42 -2.65 -28.55 4.00
N ALA A 43 -1.35 -28.77 3.87
CA ALA A 43 -0.83 -29.87 3.10
C ALA A 43 -1.01 -31.18 3.89
N ASP A 44 -1.44 -32.21 3.18
CA ASP A 44 -1.59 -33.56 3.69
C ASP A 44 -1.06 -34.54 2.66
N SER A 45 -0.95 -35.84 3.01
CA SER A 45 -0.46 -36.84 2.10
C SER A 45 -1.25 -38.16 2.21
N ILE A 46 -1.35 -38.87 1.11
CA ILE A 46 -2.01 -40.17 1.01
C ILE A 46 -1.05 -41.15 0.32
N PRO A 47 -1.02 -42.44 0.70
CA PRO A 47 -0.30 -43.44 -0.03
C PRO A 47 -0.74 -43.51 -1.50
N ALA A 48 0.21 -43.72 -2.40
CA ALA A 48 -0.06 -43.66 -3.85
C ALA A 48 -1.02 -44.79 -4.32
N ASP A 49 -1.08 -45.90 -3.59
CA ASP A 49 -1.97 -47.02 -3.83
C ASP A 49 -3.44 -46.77 -3.42
N GLN A 50 -3.68 -45.69 -2.67
CA GLN A 50 -5.03 -45.25 -2.26
C GLN A 50 -5.57 -44.13 -3.13
N VAL A 51 -4.80 -43.67 -4.10
CA VAL A 51 -5.22 -42.61 -5.05
C VAL A 51 -6.21 -43.21 -6.04
N VAL A 52 -7.29 -42.47 -6.29
CA VAL A 52 -8.32 -42.83 -7.28
C VAL A 52 -8.27 -41.90 -8.48
N THR A 53 -8.84 -42.33 -9.61
CA THR A 53 -9.02 -41.44 -10.77
C THR A 53 -10.37 -40.76 -10.64
N GLY A 54 -10.35 -39.42 -10.56
CA GLY A 54 -11.56 -38.60 -10.49
C GLY A 54 -12.33 -38.52 -11.79
N PRO A 55 -13.53 -37.89 -11.79
CA PRO A 55 -14.39 -37.77 -12.96
C PRO A 55 -13.74 -36.98 -14.13
N SER A 56 -12.81 -36.08 -13.83
CA SER A 56 -12.05 -35.32 -14.81
C SER A 56 -10.86 -36.08 -15.41
N GLY A 57 -10.59 -37.30 -14.96
CA GLY A 57 -9.40 -38.08 -15.33
C GLY A 57 -8.14 -37.70 -14.54
N GLY A 58 -8.22 -36.76 -13.62
CA GLY A 58 -7.16 -36.40 -12.68
C GLY A 58 -7.06 -37.37 -11.51
N PHE A 59 -5.92 -37.37 -10.81
CA PHE A 59 -5.73 -38.19 -9.60
C PHE A 59 -6.31 -37.44 -8.38
N GLU A 60 -7.10 -38.16 -7.59
CA GLU A 60 -7.80 -37.60 -6.42
C GLU A 60 -7.67 -38.57 -5.22
N THR A 61 -7.86 -38.04 -4.01
CA THR A 61 -8.14 -38.86 -2.83
C THR A 61 -9.55 -39.46 -2.94
N PRO A 62 -9.88 -40.50 -2.17
CA PRO A 62 -11.26 -40.99 -2.10
C PRO A 62 -12.31 -39.97 -1.71
N ASP A 63 -11.89 -38.91 -1.00
CA ASP A 63 -12.73 -37.77 -0.58
C ASP A 63 -12.80 -36.66 -1.63
N GLY A 64 -12.17 -36.84 -2.80
CA GLY A 64 -12.27 -35.90 -3.94
C GLY A 64 -11.25 -34.74 -3.94
N TYR A 65 -10.19 -34.78 -3.13
CA TYR A 65 -9.12 -33.79 -3.20
C TYR A 65 -8.12 -34.16 -4.31
N ALA A 66 -7.83 -33.21 -5.18
CA ALA A 66 -6.82 -33.39 -6.21
C ALA A 66 -5.43 -33.62 -5.61
N VAL A 67 -4.75 -34.69 -6.04
CA VAL A 67 -3.44 -35.08 -5.53
C VAL A 67 -2.34 -34.86 -6.56
N ARG A 68 -1.16 -34.52 -6.08
CA ARG A 68 0.06 -34.47 -6.87
C ARG A 68 1.00 -35.57 -6.40
N CYS A 69 1.23 -36.56 -7.27
CA CYS A 69 2.18 -37.61 -7.05
C CYS A 69 3.54 -37.24 -7.66
N SER A 70 4.57 -37.17 -6.85
CA SER A 70 5.96 -37.23 -7.27
C SER A 70 6.42 -38.68 -7.17
N SER A 71 7.58 -39.06 -7.70
CA SER A 71 8.12 -40.42 -7.78
C SER A 71 8.27 -41.20 -6.43
N GLY A 72 7.50 -40.84 -5.42
CA GLY A 72 7.49 -41.42 -4.08
C GLY A 72 6.30 -42.34 -3.82
N THR A 73 6.26 -42.94 -2.64
CA THR A 73 5.18 -43.82 -2.16
C THR A 73 3.94 -43.04 -1.68
N HIS A 74 4.01 -41.71 -1.62
CA HIS A 74 2.93 -40.84 -1.16
C HIS A 74 2.66 -39.70 -2.17
N CYS A 75 1.39 -39.36 -2.31
CA CYS A 75 0.90 -38.24 -3.07
C CYS A 75 0.45 -37.13 -2.11
N PHE A 76 0.70 -35.90 -2.45
CA PHE A 76 0.36 -34.72 -1.63
C PHE A 76 -0.90 -34.02 -2.14
N PHE A 77 -1.69 -33.55 -1.21
CA PHE A 77 -2.90 -32.77 -1.50
C PHE A 77 -3.10 -31.65 -0.48
N PHE A 78 -4.03 -30.76 -0.76
CA PHE A 78 -4.42 -29.70 0.16
C PHE A 78 -5.86 -29.91 0.60
N ARG A 79 -6.12 -29.70 1.88
CA ARG A 79 -7.48 -29.68 2.44
C ARG A 79 -7.70 -28.41 3.27
N PRO A 80 -8.97 -27.97 3.45
CA PRO A 80 -9.27 -26.85 4.33
C PRO A 80 -8.79 -27.10 5.75
N GLY A 81 -8.05 -26.15 6.30
CA GLY A 81 -7.58 -26.17 7.68
C GLY A 81 -8.66 -25.74 8.69
N PRO A 82 -8.34 -25.74 9.98
CA PRO A 82 -9.21 -25.20 11.01
C PRO A 82 -9.36 -23.68 10.84
N GLU A 83 -10.47 -23.15 11.33
CA GLU A 83 -10.63 -21.72 11.50
C GLU A 83 -9.79 -21.24 12.69
N LEU A 84 -8.89 -20.31 12.43
CA LEU A 84 -8.02 -19.68 13.42
C LEU A 84 -8.46 -18.24 13.64
N ARG A 85 -8.33 -17.73 14.86
CA ARG A 85 -8.78 -16.38 15.26
C ARG A 85 -7.62 -15.53 15.72
N GLY A 86 -7.40 -14.43 15.03
CA GLY A 86 -6.40 -13.43 15.36
C GLY A 86 -7.00 -12.14 15.90
N ILE A 87 -6.26 -11.48 16.77
CA ILE A 87 -6.56 -10.12 17.21
C ILE A 87 -5.30 -9.26 17.01
N PRO A 88 -4.98 -8.90 15.76
CA PRO A 88 -3.86 -8.04 15.50
C PRO A 88 -4.08 -6.65 16.13
N LEU A 89 -3.08 -6.24 16.89
CA LEU A 89 -2.96 -4.94 17.51
C LEU A 89 -1.82 -4.16 16.83
N THR A 90 -2.12 -3.00 16.30
CA THR A 90 -1.11 -2.10 15.76
C THR A 90 -1.14 -0.78 16.52
N THR A 91 -0.01 -0.39 17.05
CA THR A 91 0.19 0.92 17.67
C THR A 91 1.24 1.68 16.89
N SER A 92 0.95 2.89 16.44
CA SER A 92 1.94 3.79 15.87
C SER A 92 2.00 5.08 16.67
N ALA A 93 3.21 5.58 16.88
CA ALA A 93 3.45 6.83 17.59
C ALA A 93 4.38 7.72 16.77
N SER A 94 4.01 8.98 16.60
CA SER A 94 4.86 9.99 16.00
C SER A 94 5.09 11.15 16.96
N VAL A 95 6.33 11.63 17.01
CA VAL A 95 6.77 12.72 17.86
C VAL A 95 7.48 13.75 17.01
N ILE A 96 7.16 15.03 17.22
CA ILE A 96 7.85 16.16 16.61
C ILE A 96 8.20 17.14 17.73
N LEU A 97 9.46 17.54 17.81
CA LEU A 97 9.99 18.50 18.76
C LEU A 97 10.63 19.66 18.01
N TRP A 98 10.39 20.89 18.45
CA TRP A 98 10.99 22.09 17.86
C TRP A 98 11.37 23.12 18.91
N GLY A 99 12.12 24.15 18.52
CA GLY A 99 12.59 25.15 19.46
C GLY A 99 13.63 24.64 20.46
N LEU A 100 14.53 23.76 20.01
CA LEU A 100 15.56 23.10 20.79
C LEU A 100 16.81 23.98 21.05
N GLY A 101 16.62 25.27 21.22
CA GLY A 101 17.72 26.23 21.44
C GLY A 101 18.46 26.67 20.15
N VAL A 102 18.27 25.96 19.06
CA VAL A 102 18.80 26.29 17.73
C VAL A 102 17.64 26.63 16.79
N PRO A 103 17.56 27.84 16.25
CA PRO A 103 16.50 28.22 15.29
C PRO A 103 16.53 27.30 14.07
N GLY A 104 15.36 26.75 13.71
CA GLY A 104 15.21 25.83 12.57
C GLY A 104 15.52 24.36 12.87
N LEU A 105 15.92 24.03 14.08
CA LEU A 105 16.15 22.63 14.49
C LEU A 105 14.84 21.96 14.91
N THR A 106 14.57 20.79 14.32
CA THR A 106 13.40 19.93 14.60
C THR A 106 13.86 18.48 14.75
N VAL A 107 13.25 17.74 15.65
CA VAL A 107 13.43 16.30 15.77
C VAL A 107 12.11 15.61 15.45
N ARG A 108 12.15 14.57 14.63
CA ARG A 108 10.99 13.73 14.30
C ARG A 108 11.30 12.27 14.56
N ALA A 109 10.32 11.56 15.09
CA ALA A 109 10.39 10.11 15.23
C ALA A 109 8.99 9.52 15.00
N THR A 110 8.93 8.42 14.27
CA THR A 110 7.71 7.63 14.05
C THR A 110 8.05 6.17 14.26
N GLY A 111 7.39 5.55 15.22
CA GLY A 111 7.53 4.14 15.53
C GLY A 111 6.23 3.38 15.36
N ARG A 112 6.34 2.07 15.23
CA ARG A 112 5.22 1.13 15.12
C ARG A 112 5.49 -0.08 16.00
N LEU A 113 4.43 -0.56 16.66
CA LEU A 113 4.38 -1.84 17.36
C LEU A 113 3.28 -2.66 16.72
N VAL A 114 3.56 -3.92 16.39
CA VAL A 114 2.58 -4.89 15.88
C VAL A 114 2.66 -6.14 16.73
N ALA A 115 1.51 -6.60 17.20
CA ALA A 115 1.40 -7.84 17.99
C ALA A 115 0.06 -8.51 17.66
N ASP A 116 0.00 -9.83 17.73
CA ASP A 116 -1.25 -10.57 17.81
C ASP A 116 -1.54 -10.89 19.29
N VAL A 117 -2.69 -10.45 19.76
CA VAL A 117 -3.17 -10.75 21.12
C VAL A 117 -4.33 -11.74 21.09
N GLY A 118 -4.58 -12.36 19.92
CA GLY A 118 -5.58 -13.39 19.72
C GLY A 118 -5.19 -14.73 20.35
N PRO A 119 -6.13 -15.68 20.42
CA PRO A 119 -5.88 -16.98 21.03
C PRO A 119 -4.92 -17.85 20.21
N ASP A 120 -4.88 -17.69 18.89
CA ASP A 120 -4.19 -18.60 17.97
C ASP A 120 -2.86 -18.06 17.43
N GLU A 121 -2.51 -16.82 17.77
CA GLU A 121 -1.28 -16.13 17.31
C GLU A 121 -1.04 -16.25 15.78
N VAL A 122 -2.12 -16.15 15.00
CA VAL A 122 -2.09 -16.37 13.54
C VAL A 122 -1.65 -15.17 12.73
N TRP A 123 -1.72 -13.97 13.31
CA TRP A 123 -1.26 -12.78 12.62
C TRP A 123 0.26 -12.69 12.75
N PRO A 124 0.99 -12.68 11.65
CA PRO A 124 2.43 -12.58 11.73
C PRO A 124 2.83 -11.28 12.41
N GLY A 125 3.56 -11.40 13.48
CA GLY A 125 4.25 -10.28 14.11
C GLY A 125 5.28 -9.69 13.13
N THR A 126 5.71 -8.48 13.43
CA THR A 126 6.91 -7.94 12.79
C THR A 126 8.12 -8.30 13.65
N ASP A 127 9.25 -8.61 13.03
CA ASP A 127 10.49 -8.79 13.76
C ASP A 127 11.47 -7.65 13.39
N PRO A 128 11.85 -6.81 14.34
CA PRO A 128 11.34 -6.76 15.72
C PRO A 128 9.89 -6.28 15.81
N ALA A 129 9.16 -6.68 16.84
CA ALA A 129 7.77 -6.25 17.07
C ALA A 129 7.64 -4.73 17.20
N ALA A 130 8.65 -4.06 17.75
CA ALA A 130 8.76 -2.61 17.81
C ALA A 130 9.72 -2.11 16.72
N GLN A 131 9.25 -1.26 15.84
CA GLN A 131 10.01 -0.75 14.71
C GLN A 131 10.07 0.78 14.74
N LEU A 132 11.27 1.32 14.52
CA LEU A 132 11.44 2.72 14.17
C LEU A 132 11.29 2.84 12.65
N LEU A 133 10.19 3.44 12.20
CA LEU A 133 9.92 3.63 10.78
C LEU A 133 10.70 4.83 10.24
N GLU A 134 10.72 5.92 11.01
CA GLU A 134 11.37 7.17 10.68
C GLU A 134 11.92 7.80 11.96
N GLY A 135 13.11 8.38 11.92
CA GLY A 135 13.68 9.03 13.11
C GLY A 135 14.88 9.87 12.73
N TYR A 136 14.72 11.19 12.72
CA TYR A 136 15.76 12.10 12.24
C TYR A 136 15.73 13.47 12.91
N VAL A 137 16.85 14.12 12.83
CA VAL A 137 17.01 15.55 13.13
C VAL A 137 16.96 16.31 11.83
N GLU A 138 16.15 17.36 11.78
CA GLU A 138 16.04 18.29 10.64
C GLU A 138 16.50 19.68 11.05
N TYR A 139 17.36 20.27 10.24
CA TYR A 139 17.75 21.67 10.34
C TYR A 139 17.29 22.40 9.09
N GLN A 140 16.49 23.44 9.26
CA GLN A 140 15.99 24.26 8.18
C GLN A 140 16.37 25.73 8.39
N ARG A 141 17.05 26.32 7.41
CA ARG A 141 17.39 27.74 7.42
C ARG A 141 17.35 28.30 5.99
N SER A 142 16.48 29.28 5.75
CA SER A 142 16.29 29.89 4.42
C SER A 142 16.14 28.81 3.33
N ALA A 143 17.08 28.77 2.40
CA ALA A 143 17.08 27.87 1.25
C ALA A 143 17.60 26.45 1.55
N LEU A 144 18.19 26.23 2.74
CA LEU A 144 18.84 24.98 3.13
C LEU A 144 17.94 24.15 4.05
N VAL A 145 17.77 22.85 3.71
CA VAL A 145 17.19 21.86 4.61
C VAL A 145 18.16 20.67 4.69
N ALA A 146 18.56 20.30 5.90
CA ALA A 146 19.43 19.15 6.16
C ALA A 146 18.72 18.19 7.11
N ARG A 147 18.81 16.89 6.86
CA ARG A 147 18.29 15.83 7.73
C ARG A 147 19.34 14.77 7.96
N ALA A 148 19.34 14.19 9.16
CA ALA A 148 20.22 13.08 9.50
C ALA A 148 19.49 12.10 10.42
N GLY A 149 19.62 10.81 10.14
CA GLY A 149 18.95 9.74 10.87
C GLY A 149 18.32 8.70 9.97
N ARG A 150 17.21 8.10 10.42
CA ARG A 150 16.40 7.18 9.61
C ARG A 150 15.39 7.96 8.79
N LEU A 151 15.53 7.87 7.49
CA LEU A 151 14.84 8.70 6.51
C LEU A 151 14.09 7.84 5.50
N MET A 152 13.01 8.38 4.97
CA MET A 152 12.36 7.86 3.77
C MET A 152 12.31 8.96 2.71
N THR A 153 12.67 8.61 1.48
CA THR A 153 12.42 9.43 0.28
C THR A 153 11.28 8.81 -0.51
N ALA A 154 10.44 9.66 -1.10
CA ALA A 154 9.42 9.24 -2.05
C ALA A 154 9.67 9.99 -3.35
N SER A 155 10.00 9.24 -4.38
CA SER A 155 10.33 9.79 -5.70
C SER A 155 9.68 8.95 -6.80
N ARG A 156 9.92 9.30 -8.06
CA ARG A 156 9.49 8.47 -9.19
C ARG A 156 10.17 7.09 -9.17
N LEU A 157 11.40 7.01 -8.64
CA LEU A 157 12.16 5.77 -8.49
C LEU A 157 11.68 4.89 -7.32
N GLU A 158 10.46 5.11 -6.83
CA GLU A 158 9.81 4.46 -5.69
C GLU A 158 10.29 4.95 -4.31
N PRO A 159 9.46 4.74 -3.27
CA PRO A 159 9.85 5.04 -1.90
C PRO A 159 11.06 4.23 -1.48
N TYR A 160 12.02 4.87 -0.83
CA TYR A 160 13.23 4.23 -0.34
C TYR A 160 13.58 4.70 1.06
N GLY A 161 13.85 3.75 1.95
CA GLY A 161 14.24 4.00 3.33
C GLY A 161 15.75 3.80 3.53
N PHE A 162 16.39 4.68 4.29
CA PHE A 162 17.81 4.57 4.63
C PHE A 162 18.17 5.25 5.96
N ASP A 163 19.23 4.78 6.60
CA ASP A 163 19.85 5.46 7.73
C ASP A 163 21.04 6.27 7.21
N GLY A 164 20.96 7.61 7.27
CA GLY A 164 21.97 8.44 6.66
C GLY A 164 21.69 9.94 6.74
N ALA A 165 22.09 10.65 5.72
CA ALA A 165 21.92 12.09 5.58
C ALA A 165 21.21 12.46 4.29
N TRP A 166 20.50 13.56 4.33
CA TRP A 166 19.76 14.14 3.21
C TRP A 166 19.91 15.65 3.28
N LEU A 167 20.23 16.27 2.16
CA LEU A 167 20.49 17.69 2.06
C LEU A 167 19.75 18.26 0.86
N LYS A 168 18.97 19.32 1.08
CA LYS A 168 18.30 20.07 0.02
C LYS A 168 18.70 21.53 0.05
N TYR A 169 19.02 22.07 -1.11
CA TYR A 169 19.25 23.47 -1.31
C TYR A 169 18.37 24.03 -2.44
N ARG A 170 17.81 25.21 -2.24
CA ARG A 170 16.93 25.88 -3.18
C ARG A 170 17.51 27.23 -3.59
N TRP A 171 17.58 27.46 -4.88
CA TRP A 171 17.89 28.74 -5.49
C TRP A 171 16.57 29.40 -5.93
N ASP A 172 16.09 30.36 -5.15
CA ASP A 172 14.80 31.02 -5.42
C ASP A 172 14.79 31.82 -6.72
N ASP A 173 15.92 32.44 -7.07
CA ASP A 173 16.05 33.28 -8.27
C ASP A 173 15.82 32.52 -9.58
N ILE A 174 16.21 31.26 -9.63
CA ILE A 174 16.07 30.38 -10.79
C ILE A 174 15.05 29.26 -10.57
N ALA A 175 14.38 29.27 -9.42
CA ALA A 175 13.40 28.28 -9.01
C ALA A 175 13.91 26.81 -9.11
N LEU A 176 15.19 26.60 -8.77
CA LEU A 176 15.86 25.30 -8.82
C LEU A 176 16.05 24.76 -7.40
N GLU A 177 15.66 23.52 -7.18
CA GLU A 177 15.98 22.75 -5.99
C GLU A 177 16.92 21.60 -6.36
N VAL A 178 17.95 21.36 -5.53
CA VAL A 178 18.83 20.22 -5.64
C VAL A 178 18.84 19.50 -4.31
N THR A 179 18.64 18.20 -4.33
CA THR A 179 18.62 17.33 -3.18
C THR A 179 19.63 16.21 -3.37
N GLY A 180 20.54 16.05 -2.41
CA GLY A 180 21.46 14.92 -2.34
C GLY A 180 21.20 14.10 -1.09
N TYR A 181 21.34 12.79 -1.16
CA TYR A 181 21.21 11.92 -0.01
C TYR A 181 22.15 10.70 -0.11
N GLY A 182 22.43 10.11 1.04
CA GLY A 182 23.19 8.88 1.10
C GLY A 182 23.21 8.28 2.49
N GLY A 183 23.46 6.99 2.53
CA GLY A 183 23.47 6.23 3.77
C GLY A 183 23.37 4.73 3.55
N TRP A 184 22.87 4.04 4.58
CA TRP A 184 22.65 2.59 4.60
C TRP A 184 21.20 2.28 4.31
N GLY A 185 20.91 1.58 3.22
CA GLY A 185 19.55 1.19 2.84
C GLY A 185 18.84 0.37 3.90
N LEU A 186 17.55 0.61 4.07
CA LEU A 186 16.67 -0.24 4.87
C LEU A 186 16.13 -1.33 3.96
N ALA A 187 16.18 -2.58 4.39
CA ALA A 187 15.53 -3.67 3.68
C ALA A 187 14.01 -3.42 3.63
N GLN A 188 13.46 -3.30 2.43
CA GLN A 188 12.01 -3.02 2.26
C GLN A 188 11.12 -4.14 2.83
N ALA A 189 11.62 -5.37 2.89
CA ALA A 189 10.92 -6.50 3.49
C ALA A 189 10.50 -6.26 4.95
N VAL A 190 11.23 -5.45 5.68
CA VAL A 190 10.90 -5.07 7.07
C VAL A 190 9.69 -4.12 7.14
N ALA A 191 9.37 -3.42 6.06
CA ALA A 191 8.29 -2.44 6.02
C ALA A 191 6.96 -3.02 5.51
N LEU A 192 6.97 -4.19 4.87
CA LEU A 192 5.76 -4.82 4.35
C LEU A 192 5.14 -5.72 5.42
N PRO A 193 3.87 -5.51 5.79
CA PRO A 193 3.16 -6.47 6.62
C PRO A 193 2.99 -7.76 5.82
N VAL A 194 3.74 -8.78 6.16
CA VAL A 194 3.54 -10.12 5.61
C VAL A 194 2.29 -10.70 6.24
N SER A 195 1.28 -11.00 5.43
CA SER A 195 -0.03 -11.40 5.89
C SER A 195 -0.17 -12.92 6.20
N SER A 196 0.90 -13.68 6.07
CA SER A 196 0.87 -15.13 6.29
C SER A 196 2.19 -15.64 6.86
N ALA A 197 2.14 -16.38 7.95
CA ALA A 197 3.31 -17.06 8.52
C ALA A 197 3.97 -18.05 7.53
N ALA A 198 3.18 -18.65 6.62
CA ALA A 198 3.69 -19.51 5.58
C ALA A 198 4.47 -18.75 4.48
N LEU A 199 4.25 -17.45 4.36
CA LEU A 199 4.98 -16.55 3.47
C LEU A 199 6.08 -15.79 4.20
N ASN A 200 6.39 -16.16 5.44
CA ASN A 200 7.51 -15.60 6.19
C ASN A 200 8.79 -16.48 6.11
N PRO A 201 9.18 -17.00 4.92
CA PRO A 201 10.54 -17.44 4.68
C PRO A 201 11.49 -16.22 4.63
N LEU A 202 10.97 -15.02 4.90
CA LEU A 202 11.72 -13.76 4.90
C LEU A 202 12.81 -13.71 5.97
N ASP A 203 12.78 -14.58 6.98
CA ASP A 203 13.91 -14.74 7.89
C ASP A 203 15.15 -15.32 7.15
N GLU A 204 14.94 -16.13 6.12
CA GLU A 204 16.01 -16.65 5.26
C GLU A 204 16.41 -15.64 4.17
N TRP A 205 15.52 -14.69 3.83
CA TRP A 205 15.75 -13.68 2.79
C TRP A 205 16.09 -12.31 3.33
N ARG A 206 16.34 -12.18 4.62
CA ARG A 206 16.90 -10.93 5.15
C ARG A 206 18.27 -10.73 4.55
N PRO A 207 18.51 -9.58 3.90
CA PRO A 207 19.87 -9.25 3.51
C PRO A 207 20.70 -9.21 4.79
N GLN A 208 21.72 -10.06 4.88
CA GLN A 208 22.63 -10.08 6.01
C GLN A 208 23.42 -8.75 6.06
N ASP A 209 23.63 -8.15 4.89
CA ASP A 209 24.33 -6.90 4.73
C ASP A 209 23.43 -5.82 4.14
N ARG A 210 23.50 -4.64 4.74
CA ARG A 210 22.75 -3.47 4.28
C ARG A 210 23.53 -2.78 3.16
N GLN A 211 22.87 -2.42 2.08
CA GLN A 211 23.47 -1.72 0.96
C GLN A 211 23.77 -0.27 1.29
N ILE A 212 24.77 0.27 0.61
CA ILE A 212 25.03 1.71 0.58
C ILE A 212 24.17 2.31 -0.53
N VAL A 213 23.41 3.35 -0.20
CA VAL A 213 22.62 4.11 -1.17
C VAL A 213 23.18 5.52 -1.30
N ALA A 214 23.19 6.02 -2.51
CA ALA A 214 23.42 7.43 -2.82
C ALA A 214 22.44 7.88 -3.90
N GLY A 215 21.92 9.10 -3.77
CA GLY A 215 21.00 9.66 -4.73
C GLY A 215 21.10 11.16 -4.86
N LEU A 216 20.68 11.63 -6.02
CA LEU A 216 20.59 13.04 -6.39
C LEU A 216 19.24 13.30 -7.03
N GLU A 217 18.57 14.35 -6.63
CA GLU A 217 17.33 14.84 -7.23
C GLU A 217 17.48 16.33 -7.55
N THR A 218 17.01 16.70 -8.72
CA THR A 218 16.89 18.10 -9.12
C THR A 218 15.44 18.40 -9.49
N ALA A 219 14.89 19.51 -9.01
CA ALA A 219 13.55 19.96 -9.34
C ALA A 219 13.59 21.41 -9.78
N TRP A 220 13.10 21.67 -10.98
CA TRP A 220 12.93 23.01 -11.52
C TRP A 220 11.45 23.35 -11.61
N LEU A 221 11.04 24.35 -10.81
CA LEU A 221 9.63 24.72 -10.61
C LEU A 221 9.46 26.19 -11.03
N TYR A 222 9.35 26.44 -12.31
CA TYR A 222 9.23 27.79 -12.82
C TYR A 222 7.85 28.05 -13.45
N ARG A 223 7.12 29.02 -12.92
CA ARG A 223 5.73 29.34 -13.29
C ARG A 223 4.83 28.08 -13.16
N ALA A 224 4.26 27.61 -14.28
CA ALA A 224 3.40 26.42 -14.30
C ALA A 224 4.11 25.16 -14.85
N VAL A 225 5.41 25.25 -15.11
CA VAL A 225 6.24 24.14 -15.58
C VAL A 225 6.95 23.54 -14.39
N ASP A 226 6.89 22.22 -14.25
CA ASP A 226 7.71 21.45 -13.34
C ASP A 226 8.53 20.43 -14.13
N LEU A 227 9.80 20.32 -13.75
CA LEU A 227 10.74 19.33 -14.30
C LEU A 227 11.54 18.75 -13.15
N ARG A 228 11.61 17.44 -13.03
CA ARG A 228 12.41 16.76 -12.03
C ARG A 228 13.24 15.68 -12.69
N ALA A 229 14.49 15.61 -12.28
CA ALA A 229 15.40 14.53 -12.64
C ALA A 229 15.95 13.90 -11.38
N GLU A 230 16.06 12.60 -11.37
CA GLU A 230 16.47 11.81 -10.22
C GLU A 230 17.50 10.77 -10.64
N TYR A 231 18.41 10.49 -9.73
CA TYR A 231 19.38 9.42 -9.90
C TYR A 231 19.56 8.72 -8.55
N ARG A 232 19.58 7.37 -8.56
CA ARG A 232 19.84 6.55 -7.39
C ARG A 232 20.74 5.39 -7.74
N ARG A 233 21.72 5.15 -6.88
CA ARG A 233 22.64 4.02 -6.96
C ARG A 233 22.67 3.30 -5.63
N GLU A 234 22.69 1.98 -5.69
CA GLU A 234 22.84 1.08 -4.56
C GLU A 234 24.08 0.21 -4.78
N LEU A 235 24.94 0.12 -3.77
CA LEU A 235 26.22 -0.57 -3.82
C LEU A 235 26.26 -1.65 -2.73
N ASP A 236 26.86 -2.77 -3.06
CA ASP A 236 27.24 -3.77 -2.07
C ASP A 236 28.38 -3.20 -1.19
N PRO A 237 28.26 -3.24 0.15
CA PRO A 237 29.28 -2.69 1.04
C PRO A 237 30.59 -3.50 1.08
N GLN A 238 30.59 -4.77 0.64
CA GLN A 238 31.76 -5.64 0.72
C GLN A 238 32.72 -5.42 -0.46
N ASP A 239 32.17 -5.41 -1.67
CA ASP A 239 32.96 -5.37 -2.90
C ASP A 239 32.70 -4.13 -3.76
N TRP A 240 31.79 -3.24 -3.32
CA TRP A 240 31.40 -2.01 -4.01
C TRP A 240 30.75 -2.24 -5.38
N ASN A 241 30.31 -3.48 -5.65
CA ASN A 241 29.59 -3.76 -6.88
C ASN A 241 28.25 -3.02 -6.92
N ILE A 242 27.85 -2.63 -8.12
CA ILE A 242 26.56 -1.97 -8.35
C ILE A 242 25.47 -3.04 -8.23
N VAL A 243 24.59 -2.86 -7.25
CA VAL A 243 23.42 -3.71 -7.04
C VAL A 243 22.22 -3.17 -7.81
N SER A 244 22.04 -1.85 -7.84
CA SER A 244 20.99 -1.17 -8.56
C SER A 244 21.45 0.22 -8.98
N GLU A 245 21.16 0.62 -10.19
CA GLU A 245 21.43 1.97 -10.69
C GLU A 245 20.28 2.43 -11.57
N ARG A 246 19.60 3.51 -11.15
CA ARG A 246 18.38 3.97 -11.79
C ARG A 246 18.38 5.48 -11.97
N ALA A 247 17.78 5.94 -13.07
CA ALA A 247 17.55 7.35 -13.34
C ALA A 247 16.06 7.58 -13.65
N GLY A 248 15.51 8.69 -13.16
CA GLY A 248 14.13 9.09 -13.36
C GLY A 248 14.02 10.50 -13.90
N LEU A 249 13.04 10.73 -14.75
CA LEU A 249 12.67 12.05 -15.24
C LEU A 249 11.16 12.21 -15.15
N SER A 250 10.67 13.32 -14.63
CA SER A 250 9.26 13.67 -14.68
C SER A 250 9.09 15.14 -15.06
N PHE A 251 8.02 15.43 -15.78
CA PHE A 251 7.69 16.78 -16.20
C PHE A 251 6.19 17.05 -16.15
N GLY A 252 5.83 18.31 -16.02
CA GLY A 252 4.47 18.79 -16.11
C GLY A 252 4.45 20.22 -16.63
N ALA A 253 3.60 20.50 -17.62
CA ALA A 253 3.48 21.83 -18.20
C ALA A 253 2.06 22.09 -18.73
N PRO A 254 1.58 23.35 -18.73
CA PRO A 254 0.39 23.71 -19.49
C PRO A 254 0.72 23.69 -20.97
N LEU A 255 -0.20 23.21 -21.79
CA LEU A 255 -0.05 23.20 -23.24
C LEU A 255 -0.44 24.55 -23.82
N TRP A 256 0.52 25.49 -23.79
CA TRP A 256 0.43 26.84 -24.34
C TRP A 256 -0.89 27.58 -24.01
N ARG A 257 -1.74 27.84 -24.98
CA ARG A 257 -2.99 28.61 -24.81
C ARG A 257 -4.22 27.75 -24.54
N LEU A 258 -4.07 26.46 -24.50
CA LEU A 258 -5.17 25.54 -24.24
C LEU A 258 -5.30 25.27 -22.75
N PRO A 259 -6.50 25.04 -22.22
CA PRO A 259 -6.71 24.61 -20.84
C PRO A 259 -6.35 23.12 -20.66
N VAL A 260 -5.22 22.72 -21.24
CA VAL A 260 -4.69 21.37 -21.20
C VAL A 260 -3.35 21.39 -20.50
N ARG A 261 -3.16 20.49 -19.54
CA ARG A 261 -1.88 20.18 -18.93
C ARG A 261 -1.35 18.86 -19.50
N VAL A 262 -0.10 18.87 -19.91
CA VAL A 262 0.64 17.65 -20.22
C VAL A 262 1.54 17.32 -19.04
N ALA A 263 1.57 16.06 -18.65
CA ALA A 263 2.48 15.53 -17.63
C ALA A 263 2.94 14.14 -18.03
N GLY A 264 4.14 13.79 -17.64
CA GLY A 264 4.68 12.47 -17.94
C GLY A 264 6.04 12.28 -17.30
N GLY A 265 6.64 11.15 -17.60
CA GLY A 265 7.97 10.85 -17.14
C GLY A 265 8.41 9.45 -17.54
N LEU A 266 9.62 9.16 -17.19
CA LEU A 266 10.23 7.84 -17.40
C LEU A 266 11.16 7.50 -16.24
N ASP A 267 11.37 6.23 -15.99
CA ASP A 267 12.45 5.68 -15.20
C ASP A 267 13.22 4.64 -16.02
N TYR A 268 14.52 4.68 -15.88
CA TYR A 268 15.45 3.85 -16.62
C TYR A 268 16.36 3.11 -15.63
N ASN A 269 16.41 1.80 -15.74
CA ASN A 269 17.34 0.96 -15.01
C ASN A 269 18.66 0.91 -15.79
N ILE A 270 19.66 1.64 -15.29
CA ILE A 270 20.96 1.76 -15.95
C ILE A 270 21.74 0.44 -15.86
N ALA A 271 21.63 -0.25 -14.71
CA ALA A 271 22.36 -1.51 -14.49
C ALA A 271 21.88 -2.62 -15.43
N GLU A 272 20.61 -2.65 -15.80
CA GLU A 272 20.00 -3.62 -16.73
C GLU A 272 19.90 -3.10 -18.15
N ALA A 273 20.23 -1.82 -18.38
CA ALA A 273 20.08 -1.11 -19.67
C ALA A 273 18.64 -1.17 -20.21
N ASP A 274 17.64 -1.03 -19.34
CA ASP A 274 16.23 -1.19 -19.69
C ASP A 274 15.33 -0.07 -19.17
N LEU A 275 14.25 0.18 -19.93
CA LEU A 275 13.21 1.16 -19.59
C LEU A 275 12.22 0.54 -18.58
N GLY A 276 12.26 0.98 -17.33
CA GLY A 276 11.37 0.50 -16.28
C GLY A 276 9.94 0.98 -16.51
N SER A 277 9.69 2.27 -16.49
CA SER A 277 8.38 2.82 -16.81
C SER A 277 8.48 4.08 -17.65
N ALA A 278 7.44 4.34 -18.44
CA ALA A 278 7.24 5.61 -19.14
C ALA A 278 5.74 5.92 -19.18
N ASP A 279 5.38 7.18 -18.96
CA ASP A 279 4.01 7.62 -19.06
C ASP A 279 3.92 9.00 -19.67
N LEU A 280 2.82 9.25 -20.38
CA LEU A 280 2.44 10.55 -20.89
C LEU A 280 0.93 10.72 -20.73
N ARG A 281 0.52 11.83 -20.12
CA ARG A 281 -0.88 12.14 -19.85
C ARG A 281 -1.22 13.56 -20.25
N PHE A 282 -2.35 13.71 -20.90
CA PHE A 282 -2.98 14.99 -21.23
C PHE A 282 -4.21 15.14 -20.36
N THR A 283 -4.36 16.28 -19.70
CA THR A 283 -5.51 16.58 -18.85
C THR A 283 -6.12 17.90 -19.28
N TYR A 284 -7.37 17.85 -19.67
CA TYR A 284 -8.20 19.03 -19.93
C TYR A 284 -9.15 19.23 -18.76
N ALA A 285 -9.09 20.36 -18.08
CA ALA A 285 -9.90 20.61 -16.90
C ALA A 285 -10.67 21.93 -17.02
N GLN A 286 -11.94 21.86 -16.72
CA GLN A 286 -12.89 22.96 -16.62
C GLN A 286 -13.64 22.89 -15.28
N PRO A 287 -14.33 23.93 -14.82
CA PRO A 287 -15.02 23.89 -13.53
C PRO A 287 -16.06 22.77 -13.38
N ARG A 288 -16.64 22.31 -14.48
CA ARG A 288 -17.67 21.25 -14.47
C ARG A 288 -17.20 19.89 -14.91
N TYR A 289 -16.09 19.80 -15.63
CA TYR A 289 -15.59 18.53 -16.11
C TYR A 289 -14.08 18.52 -16.24
N ALA A 290 -13.49 17.37 -16.02
CA ALA A 290 -12.10 17.08 -16.29
C ALA A 290 -12.02 15.80 -17.11
N VAL A 291 -11.20 15.80 -18.15
CA VAL A 291 -10.96 14.63 -18.98
C VAL A 291 -9.46 14.45 -19.08
N SER A 292 -8.99 13.24 -18.89
CA SER A 292 -7.60 12.91 -19.16
C SER A 292 -7.47 11.69 -20.04
N ALA A 293 -6.44 11.69 -20.88
CA ALA A 293 -6.05 10.54 -21.68
C ALA A 293 -4.53 10.40 -21.63
N GLY A 294 -4.05 9.17 -21.67
CA GLY A 294 -2.63 8.92 -21.56
C GLY A 294 -2.23 7.56 -22.09
N VAL A 295 -0.92 7.42 -22.23
CA VAL A 295 -0.25 6.16 -22.56
C VAL A 295 0.75 5.85 -21.48
N ARG A 296 0.99 4.56 -21.22
CA ARG A 296 1.99 4.13 -20.27
C ARG A 296 2.65 2.84 -20.72
N ARG A 297 3.91 2.72 -20.39
CA ARG A 297 4.65 1.47 -20.32
C ARG A 297 5.03 1.26 -18.86
N TYR A 298 4.88 0.06 -18.36
CA TYR A 298 5.24 -0.28 -16.99
C TYR A 298 5.88 -1.65 -16.94
N ARG A 299 7.10 -1.70 -16.43
CA ARG A 299 7.79 -2.91 -16.02
C ARG A 299 8.01 -2.82 -14.53
N PRO A 300 7.41 -3.69 -13.71
CA PRO A 300 7.65 -3.67 -12.27
C PRO A 300 9.14 -3.85 -11.98
N PHE A 301 9.66 -2.99 -11.12
CA PHE A 301 10.99 -3.20 -10.55
C PHE A 301 10.83 -3.99 -9.25
N PHE A 302 11.41 -5.17 -9.21
CA PHE A 302 11.45 -5.98 -8.00
C PHE A 302 12.83 -5.85 -7.36
N SER A 303 12.88 -5.25 -6.18
CA SER A 303 14.13 -5.20 -5.42
C SER A 303 14.63 -6.62 -5.15
N LEU A 304 15.91 -6.87 -5.34
CA LEU A 304 16.58 -8.16 -5.12
C LEU A 304 16.35 -8.73 -3.70
N TRP A 305 15.95 -7.87 -2.77
CA TRP A 305 15.72 -8.19 -1.36
C TRP A 305 14.27 -8.56 -1.03
N THR A 306 13.44 -8.72 -2.04
CA THR A 306 12.06 -9.12 -1.85
C THR A 306 11.81 -10.49 -2.48
N LEU A 307 10.83 -11.23 -1.96
CA LEU A 307 10.36 -12.48 -2.59
C LEU A 307 10.06 -12.30 -4.09
N TRP A 308 9.65 -11.08 -4.47
CA TRP A 308 9.30 -10.75 -5.84
C TRP A 308 10.48 -10.73 -6.80
N SER A 309 11.72 -10.63 -6.33
CA SER A 309 12.91 -10.73 -7.17
C SER A 309 13.05 -12.09 -7.87
N ALA A 310 12.42 -13.13 -7.34
CA ALA A 310 12.38 -14.45 -7.96
C ALA A 310 11.46 -14.50 -9.20
N PHE A 311 10.66 -13.47 -9.46
CA PHE A 311 9.75 -13.39 -10.59
C PHE A 311 10.29 -12.43 -11.63
N SER A 312 10.33 -12.85 -12.88
CA SER A 312 10.64 -11.94 -13.99
C SER A 312 9.41 -11.08 -14.30
N PRO A 313 9.48 -9.77 -14.10
CA PRO A 313 8.36 -8.90 -14.43
C PRO A 313 8.16 -8.84 -15.94
N VAL A 314 6.92 -9.06 -16.39
CA VAL A 314 6.55 -8.89 -17.80
C VAL A 314 6.14 -7.43 -18.01
N PRO A 315 6.82 -6.70 -18.89
CA PRO A 315 6.43 -5.34 -19.21
C PRO A 315 5.04 -5.30 -19.86
N HIS A 316 4.25 -4.28 -19.52
CA HIS A 316 3.00 -4.05 -20.23
C HIS A 316 2.87 -2.60 -20.68
N ASN A 317 2.22 -2.42 -21.81
CA ASN A 317 1.85 -1.14 -22.40
C ASN A 317 0.35 -0.90 -22.18
N GLY A 318 -0.05 0.34 -22.03
CA GLY A 318 -1.47 0.65 -21.84
C GLY A 318 -1.84 2.03 -22.38
N VAL A 319 -3.08 2.14 -22.81
CA VAL A 319 -3.75 3.39 -23.12
C VAL A 319 -4.89 3.58 -22.14
N ASN A 320 -4.94 4.72 -21.47
CA ASN A 320 -5.94 5.01 -20.45
C ASN A 320 -6.67 6.32 -20.72
N ALA A 321 -7.91 6.38 -20.27
CA ALA A 321 -8.70 7.60 -20.25
C ALA A 321 -9.51 7.68 -18.97
N SER A 322 -9.75 8.91 -18.49
CA SER A 322 -10.66 9.15 -17.38
C SER A 322 -11.46 10.42 -17.60
N ALA A 323 -12.68 10.44 -17.10
CA ALA A 323 -13.55 11.60 -17.13
C ALA A 323 -14.18 11.78 -15.75
N GLU A 324 -14.26 13.03 -15.33
CA GLU A 324 -15.04 13.47 -14.18
C GLU A 324 -16.00 14.56 -14.64
N TYR A 325 -17.27 14.43 -14.27
CA TYR A 325 -18.30 15.38 -14.65
C TYR A 325 -19.14 15.79 -13.45
N ARG A 326 -19.13 17.07 -13.13
CA ARG A 326 -19.97 17.68 -12.12
C ARG A 326 -21.29 18.11 -12.74
N ALA A 327 -22.27 17.18 -12.72
CA ALA A 327 -23.59 17.42 -13.30
C ALA A 327 -24.32 18.56 -12.58
N THR A 328 -24.23 18.60 -11.25
CA THR A 328 -24.75 19.67 -10.40
C THR A 328 -23.75 19.98 -9.29
N ARG A 329 -24.07 20.88 -8.36
CA ARG A 329 -23.26 21.09 -7.15
C ARG A 329 -23.31 19.89 -6.20
N GLN A 330 -24.29 19.03 -6.37
CA GLN A 330 -24.54 17.87 -5.52
C GLN A 330 -24.15 16.54 -6.16
N ILE A 331 -24.01 16.49 -7.48
CA ILE A 331 -23.80 15.24 -8.23
C ILE A 331 -22.50 15.36 -9.02
N SER A 332 -21.56 14.48 -8.74
CA SER A 332 -20.38 14.23 -9.54
C SER A 332 -20.35 12.80 -10.04
N LEU A 333 -19.98 12.63 -11.31
CA LEU A 333 -19.86 11.35 -11.98
C LEU A 333 -18.40 11.16 -12.39
N ARG A 334 -17.92 9.93 -12.36
CA ARG A 334 -16.56 9.55 -12.76
C ARG A 334 -16.58 8.30 -13.64
N ALA A 335 -15.70 8.25 -14.61
CA ALA A 335 -15.48 7.09 -15.44
C ALA A 335 -13.99 6.94 -15.73
N ARG A 336 -13.52 5.71 -15.83
CA ARG A 336 -12.14 5.38 -16.18
C ARG A 336 -12.14 4.16 -17.08
N GLY A 337 -11.21 4.13 -18.02
CA GLY A 337 -10.99 2.97 -18.86
C GLY A 337 -9.52 2.85 -19.19
N GLU A 338 -9.07 1.64 -19.38
CA GLU A 338 -7.72 1.31 -19.82
C GLU A 338 -7.75 0.05 -20.65
N ALA A 339 -7.04 0.06 -21.78
CA ALA A 339 -6.67 -1.12 -22.52
C ALA A 339 -5.17 -1.33 -22.38
N TYR A 340 -4.73 -2.55 -22.16
CA TYR A 340 -3.34 -2.88 -21.95
C TYR A 340 -2.96 -4.19 -22.64
N TRP A 341 -1.67 -4.33 -22.95
CA TRP A 341 -1.10 -5.52 -23.54
C TRP A 341 0.29 -5.77 -22.97
N TYR A 342 0.59 -7.04 -22.73
CA TYR A 342 1.89 -7.49 -22.24
C TYR A 342 2.86 -7.63 -23.41
N GLU A 343 4.14 -7.33 -23.17
CA GLU A 343 5.21 -7.66 -24.12
C GLU A 343 5.43 -9.18 -24.08
N ASP A 344 5.91 -9.77 -25.19
CA ASP A 344 6.10 -11.20 -25.32
C ASP A 344 6.91 -11.75 -24.14
N ALA A 345 6.24 -12.45 -23.24
CA ALA A 345 6.92 -13.30 -22.27
C ALA A 345 7.40 -14.55 -23.03
N GLU A 346 8.65 -14.95 -22.86
CA GLU A 346 9.09 -16.27 -23.28
C GLU A 346 8.23 -17.32 -22.56
N VAL A 347 7.17 -17.75 -23.22
CA VAL A 347 6.31 -18.79 -22.70
C VAL A 347 7.08 -20.09 -22.84
N VAL A 348 7.50 -20.65 -21.72
CA VAL A 348 7.98 -22.02 -21.66
C VAL A 348 6.81 -22.92 -22.06
N THR A 349 6.80 -23.26 -23.35
CA THR A 349 5.77 -24.09 -23.96
C THR A 349 5.61 -25.41 -23.19
N GLY A 350 4.43 -25.65 -22.66
CA GLY A 350 4.00 -26.94 -22.12
C GLY A 350 3.57 -26.99 -20.66
N VAL A 351 3.71 -25.93 -19.87
CA VAL A 351 3.40 -25.97 -18.43
C VAL A 351 2.25 -25.01 -18.04
N VAL A 352 2.00 -23.98 -18.82
CA VAL A 352 0.92 -23.01 -18.54
C VAL A 352 0.05 -22.88 -19.79
N PRO A 353 -1.29 -22.91 -19.68
CA PRO A 353 -2.15 -22.61 -20.83
C PRO A 353 -1.79 -21.23 -21.37
N GLN A 354 -1.83 -21.10 -22.69
CA GLN A 354 -1.53 -19.85 -23.38
C GLN A 354 -2.49 -18.76 -22.88
N LEU A 355 -1.98 -17.87 -22.06
CA LEU A 355 -2.75 -16.73 -21.56
C LEU A 355 -2.86 -15.70 -22.70
N GLU A 356 -4.00 -15.03 -22.77
CA GLU A 356 -4.12 -13.86 -23.65
C GLU A 356 -3.10 -12.80 -23.23
N ASP A 357 -2.51 -12.12 -24.21
CA ASP A 357 -1.48 -11.09 -23.98
C ASP A 357 -2.06 -9.70 -23.76
N GLN A 358 -3.37 -9.55 -23.87
CA GLN A 358 -4.07 -8.27 -23.79
C GLN A 358 -5.24 -8.30 -22.81
N GLY A 359 -5.54 -7.13 -22.27
CA GLY A 359 -6.67 -6.96 -21.36
C GLY A 359 -7.21 -5.53 -21.39
N TRP A 360 -8.33 -5.36 -20.73
CA TRP A 360 -8.92 -4.04 -20.51
C TRP A 360 -9.57 -3.97 -19.14
N ARG A 361 -9.69 -2.77 -18.61
CA ARG A 361 -10.47 -2.48 -17.42
C ARG A 361 -11.27 -1.21 -17.60
N ALA A 362 -12.46 -1.19 -17.05
CA ALA A 362 -13.32 -0.03 -17.03
C ALA A 362 -14.00 0.10 -15.66
N SER A 363 -14.17 1.32 -15.21
CA SER A 363 -14.94 1.61 -14.01
C SER A 363 -15.75 2.89 -14.17
N GLY A 364 -16.86 2.95 -13.46
CA GLY A 364 -17.70 4.11 -13.40
C GLY A 364 -18.35 4.24 -12.04
N GLY A 365 -18.56 5.48 -11.61
CA GLY A 365 -19.15 5.74 -10.33
C GLY A 365 -19.62 7.17 -10.18
N GLY A 366 -20.10 7.48 -9.00
CA GLY A 366 -20.57 8.82 -8.72
C GLY A 366 -20.78 9.08 -7.24
N THR A 367 -20.77 10.35 -6.92
CA THR A 367 -21.05 10.85 -5.57
C THR A 367 -22.25 11.77 -5.62
N VAL A 368 -23.22 11.53 -4.73
CA VAL A 368 -24.40 12.40 -4.53
C VAL A 368 -24.35 12.99 -3.13
N THR A 369 -24.19 14.29 -3.02
CA THR A 369 -24.23 15.03 -1.76
C THR A 369 -25.64 15.61 -1.59
N LEU A 370 -26.48 14.94 -0.79
CA LEU A 370 -27.87 15.37 -0.60
C LEU A 370 -27.93 16.73 0.13
N ASN A 371 -27.11 16.89 1.15
CA ASN A 371 -26.95 18.13 1.91
C ASN A 371 -25.57 18.14 2.63
N SER A 372 -25.35 19.04 3.55
CA SER A 372 -24.08 19.15 4.32
C SER A 372 -23.82 17.94 5.24
N GLN A 373 -24.81 17.08 5.47
CA GLN A 373 -24.71 15.96 6.39
C GLN A 373 -24.68 14.59 5.69
N TRP A 374 -25.23 14.48 4.49
CA TRP A 374 -25.42 13.22 3.80
C TRP A 374 -24.72 13.16 2.45
N ALA A 375 -23.95 12.12 2.23
CA ALA A 375 -23.41 11.75 0.91
C ALA A 375 -23.58 10.27 0.64
N ILE A 376 -23.77 9.97 -0.64
CA ILE A 376 -23.81 8.62 -1.19
C ILE A 376 -22.70 8.54 -2.23
N ASP A 377 -21.92 7.49 -2.19
CA ASP A 377 -20.90 7.18 -3.16
C ASP A 377 -21.08 5.76 -3.67
N ALA A 378 -20.89 5.54 -4.97
CA ALA A 378 -20.92 4.21 -5.56
C ALA A 378 -19.93 4.11 -6.72
N ASP A 379 -19.29 2.95 -6.84
CA ASP A 379 -18.37 2.57 -7.92
C ASP A 379 -18.67 1.17 -8.42
N LEU A 380 -18.55 0.97 -9.71
CA LEU A 380 -18.63 -0.32 -10.38
C LEU A 380 -17.43 -0.46 -11.31
N GLY A 381 -16.84 -1.63 -11.40
CA GLY A 381 -15.72 -1.88 -12.29
C GLY A 381 -15.67 -3.30 -12.81
N LEU A 382 -15.10 -3.41 -13.99
CA LEU A 382 -14.86 -4.66 -14.69
C LEU A 382 -13.40 -4.67 -15.16
N GLU A 383 -12.77 -5.81 -15.03
CA GLU A 383 -11.46 -6.08 -15.62
C GLU A 383 -11.51 -7.42 -16.33
N TYR A 384 -10.98 -7.46 -17.52
CA TYR A 384 -10.80 -8.67 -18.30
C TYR A 384 -9.39 -8.70 -18.86
N GLY A 385 -8.63 -9.74 -18.49
CA GLY A 385 -7.25 -9.87 -18.91
C GLY A 385 -6.61 -11.15 -18.41
N PRO A 386 -5.38 -11.44 -18.82
CA PRO A 386 -4.68 -12.67 -18.46
C PRO A 386 -4.45 -12.75 -16.94
N GLY A 387 -5.10 -13.71 -16.30
CA GLY A 387 -4.99 -13.94 -14.85
C GLY A 387 -5.53 -12.82 -13.95
N ALA A 388 -6.29 -11.87 -14.51
CA ALA A 388 -6.75 -10.68 -13.79
C ALA A 388 -8.20 -10.31 -14.08
N SER A 389 -9.03 -11.27 -14.52
CA SER A 389 -10.46 -10.98 -14.71
C SER A 389 -11.13 -10.75 -13.37
N SER A 390 -11.86 -9.64 -13.25
CA SER A 390 -12.57 -9.30 -12.03
C SER A 390 -13.80 -8.43 -12.31
N ARG A 391 -14.78 -8.52 -11.41
CA ARG A 391 -15.92 -7.60 -11.33
C ARG A 391 -16.01 -7.10 -9.92
N TYR A 392 -16.23 -5.82 -9.74
CA TYR A 392 -16.45 -5.27 -8.42
C TYR A 392 -17.55 -4.22 -8.43
N GLY A 393 -18.20 -4.08 -7.29
CA GLY A 393 -19.13 -3.00 -7.02
C GLY A 393 -19.06 -2.65 -5.55
N ASP A 394 -18.97 -1.36 -5.26
CA ASP A 394 -19.02 -0.86 -3.90
C ASP A 394 -19.94 0.37 -3.81
N ALA A 395 -20.56 0.52 -2.65
CA ALA A 395 -21.36 1.67 -2.33
C ALA A 395 -21.22 2.04 -0.86
N SER A 396 -21.36 3.32 -0.58
CA SER A 396 -21.39 3.80 0.79
C SER A 396 -22.34 4.97 0.99
N VAL A 397 -22.87 5.06 2.20
CA VAL A 397 -23.66 6.19 2.68
C VAL A 397 -22.98 6.77 3.89
N THR A 398 -22.61 8.03 3.82
CA THR A 398 -21.99 8.77 4.92
C THR A 398 -22.98 9.77 5.51
N TRP A 399 -23.11 9.74 6.83
CA TRP A 399 -23.91 10.68 7.61
C TRP A 399 -23.05 11.37 8.65
N THR A 400 -23.01 12.69 8.60
CA THR A 400 -22.25 13.55 9.51
C THR A 400 -23.21 14.54 10.17
N PRO A 401 -23.92 14.14 11.26
CA PRO A 401 -24.94 14.97 11.89
C PRO A 401 -24.40 16.28 12.45
N ASN A 402 -23.11 16.30 12.84
CA ASN A 402 -22.42 17.46 13.37
C ASN A 402 -20.91 17.29 13.26
N ASP A 403 -20.14 18.25 13.76
CA ASP A 403 -18.66 18.26 13.69
C ASP A 403 -17.98 17.22 14.62
N ARG A 404 -18.73 16.43 15.37
CA ARG A 404 -18.19 15.46 16.34
C ARG A 404 -18.41 14.01 15.92
N TYR A 405 -19.43 13.73 15.13
CA TYR A 405 -19.81 12.37 14.79
C TYR A 405 -19.88 12.18 13.28
N ALA A 406 -19.38 11.04 12.83
CA ALA A 406 -19.55 10.58 11.46
C ALA A 406 -19.91 9.09 11.46
N PHE A 407 -20.85 8.72 10.62
CA PHE A 407 -21.30 7.35 10.42
C PHE A 407 -21.18 7.03 8.93
N ASN A 408 -20.69 5.85 8.64
CA ASN A 408 -20.59 5.35 7.27
C ASN A 408 -21.16 3.93 7.24
N LEU A 409 -22.13 3.69 6.39
CA LEU A 409 -22.59 2.36 6.02
C LEU A 409 -22.03 2.07 4.63
N TYR A 410 -21.42 0.91 4.47
CA TYR A 410 -20.77 0.54 3.22
C TYR A 410 -20.96 -0.94 2.91
N GLY A 411 -20.90 -1.28 1.63
CA GLY A 411 -20.94 -2.65 1.19
C GLY A 411 -20.45 -2.79 -0.23
N GLY A 412 -20.14 -3.99 -0.63
CA GLY A 412 -19.67 -4.26 -1.97
C GLY A 412 -19.46 -5.73 -2.24
N THR A 413 -19.09 -6.01 -3.46
CA THR A 413 -18.77 -7.35 -3.95
C THR A 413 -17.54 -7.30 -4.84
N LEU A 414 -16.75 -8.37 -4.79
CA LEU A 414 -15.63 -8.60 -5.68
C LEU A 414 -15.69 -10.05 -6.17
N GLU A 415 -15.79 -10.22 -7.46
CA GLU A 415 -15.76 -11.52 -8.12
C GLU A 415 -14.44 -11.63 -8.93
N ARG A 416 -13.71 -12.71 -8.76
CA ARG A 416 -12.47 -13.05 -9.47
C ARG A 416 -12.59 -14.43 -10.05
N PRO A 417 -13.03 -14.59 -11.31
CA PRO A 417 -13.27 -15.89 -11.90
C PRO A 417 -12.00 -16.70 -12.23
N LEU A 418 -10.81 -16.07 -12.19
CA LEU A 418 -9.54 -16.72 -12.48
C LEU A 418 -8.51 -16.38 -11.42
N GLU A 419 -8.41 -17.17 -10.39
CA GLU A 419 -7.33 -17.12 -9.43
C GLU A 419 -6.40 -18.33 -9.59
N LEU A 420 -5.09 -18.16 -9.44
CA LEU A 420 -4.09 -19.21 -9.66
C LEU A 420 -4.31 -20.47 -8.81
N ARG A 421 -4.99 -20.35 -7.68
CA ARG A 421 -5.24 -21.44 -6.73
C ARG A 421 -6.70 -21.86 -6.63
N PHE A 422 -7.60 -21.02 -7.10
CA PHE A 422 -9.03 -21.20 -6.99
C PHE A 422 -9.65 -21.01 -8.37
N TYR A 423 -10.63 -21.82 -8.68
CA TYR A 423 -11.31 -21.73 -9.96
C TYR A 423 -12.18 -20.49 -10.02
N ASP A 424 -12.78 -20.13 -8.90
CA ASP A 424 -13.64 -18.98 -8.74
C ASP A 424 -13.51 -18.41 -7.32
N ALA A 425 -13.62 -17.11 -7.19
CA ALA A 425 -13.57 -16.44 -5.89
C ALA A 425 -14.53 -15.25 -5.87
N THR A 426 -15.46 -15.27 -4.93
CA THR A 426 -16.40 -14.18 -4.69
C THR A 426 -16.32 -13.71 -3.26
N ALA A 427 -16.10 -12.42 -3.07
CA ALA A 427 -16.15 -11.78 -1.77
C ALA A 427 -17.32 -10.79 -1.71
N LEU A 428 -18.13 -10.89 -0.68
CA LEU A 428 -19.18 -9.95 -0.34
C LEU A 428 -18.86 -9.32 1.01
N TRP A 429 -19.08 -8.03 1.15
CA TRP A 429 -18.98 -7.37 2.44
C TRP A 429 -20.09 -6.35 2.65
N LEU A 430 -20.53 -6.24 3.90
CA LEU A 430 -21.45 -5.22 4.37
C LEU A 430 -20.99 -4.76 5.74
N GLY A 431 -20.81 -3.47 5.94
CA GLY A 431 -20.28 -2.95 7.18
C GLY A 431 -20.77 -1.57 7.54
N GLY A 432 -20.51 -1.23 8.78
CA GLY A 432 -20.80 0.08 9.32
C GLY A 432 -19.66 0.58 10.20
N ARG A 433 -19.31 1.84 10.04
CA ARG A 433 -18.28 2.54 10.78
C ARG A 433 -18.84 3.76 11.48
N ALA A 434 -18.50 3.91 12.74
CA ALA A 434 -18.81 5.09 13.54
C ALA A 434 -17.52 5.76 13.99
N GLU A 435 -17.46 7.08 13.91
CA GLU A 435 -16.35 7.89 14.39
C GLU A 435 -16.86 8.96 15.35
N ALA A 436 -16.13 9.21 16.42
CA ALA A 436 -16.45 10.21 17.43
C ALA A 436 -15.21 11.05 17.77
N LEU A 437 -15.32 12.36 17.63
CA LEU A 437 -14.35 13.31 18.13
C LEU A 437 -14.76 13.71 19.55
N LEU A 438 -14.17 13.06 20.56
CA LEU A 438 -14.49 13.33 21.97
C LEU A 438 -14.07 14.74 22.36
N ASN A 439 -12.91 15.16 21.90
CA ASN A 439 -12.38 16.52 22.02
C ASN A 439 -11.37 16.79 20.90
N ARG A 440 -10.67 17.94 20.93
CA ARG A 440 -9.70 18.32 19.90
C ARG A 440 -8.48 17.39 19.82
N GLN A 441 -8.27 16.55 20.82
CA GLN A 441 -7.08 15.71 20.98
C GLN A 441 -7.40 14.22 20.89
N GLN A 442 -8.67 13.82 20.90
CA GLN A 442 -9.08 12.41 21.02
C GLN A 442 -10.15 12.08 19.98
N ARG A 443 -9.86 11.11 19.15
CA ARG A 443 -10.79 10.54 18.19
C ARG A 443 -10.89 9.04 18.42
N LEU A 444 -12.11 8.55 18.54
CA LEU A 444 -12.44 7.13 18.56
C LEU A 444 -13.10 6.73 17.24
N TRP A 445 -12.92 5.50 16.86
CA TRP A 445 -13.70 4.91 15.78
C TRP A 445 -13.91 3.42 16.06
N ALA A 446 -15.03 2.91 15.60
CA ALA A 446 -15.35 1.50 15.60
C ALA A 446 -15.98 1.14 14.23
N ASP A 447 -15.75 -0.07 13.80
CA ASP A 447 -16.19 -0.59 12.53
C ASP A 447 -16.60 -2.06 12.73
N VAL A 448 -17.73 -2.44 12.17
CA VAL A 448 -18.18 -3.81 12.11
C VAL A 448 -18.50 -4.14 10.66
N ALA A 449 -17.98 -5.25 10.16
CA ALA A 449 -18.25 -5.72 8.81
C ALA A 449 -18.53 -7.22 8.82
N PHE A 450 -19.62 -7.62 8.17
CA PHE A 450 -19.80 -8.99 7.72
C PHE A 450 -19.01 -9.14 6.41
N VAL A 451 -18.25 -10.22 6.29
CA VAL A 451 -17.48 -10.56 5.08
C VAL A 451 -17.75 -12.04 4.79
N ASP A 452 -18.17 -12.29 3.58
CA ASP A 452 -18.34 -13.62 3.04
C ASP A 452 -17.34 -13.80 1.89
N ASP A 453 -16.38 -14.70 2.04
CA ASP A 453 -15.32 -15.01 1.06
C ASP A 453 -15.54 -16.45 0.62
N ASP A 454 -16.10 -16.63 -0.55
CA ASP A 454 -16.35 -17.91 -1.16
C ASP A 454 -15.31 -18.20 -2.24
N ARG A 455 -14.64 -19.34 -2.11
CA ARG A 455 -13.56 -19.76 -3.00
C ARG A 455 -13.84 -21.17 -3.44
N ASP A 456 -14.30 -21.28 -4.66
CA ASP A 456 -14.58 -22.55 -5.29
C ASP A 456 -13.34 -23.11 -6.01
N ARG A 457 -13.17 -24.39 -5.91
CA ARG A 457 -12.15 -25.17 -6.61
C ARG A 457 -12.81 -26.34 -7.31
N PRO A 458 -12.24 -26.84 -8.42
CA PRO A 458 -12.79 -28.01 -9.11
C PRO A 458 -12.69 -29.30 -8.29
N ASP A 459 -11.91 -29.31 -7.21
CA ASP A 459 -11.78 -30.43 -6.27
C ASP A 459 -12.50 -30.14 -4.93
N ALA A 460 -12.47 -31.10 -4.01
CA ALA A 460 -13.09 -30.95 -2.68
C ALA A 460 -12.39 -29.95 -1.75
N ALA A 461 -11.33 -29.30 -2.20
CA ALA A 461 -10.60 -28.31 -1.41
C ALA A 461 -11.23 -26.92 -1.46
N ALA A 462 -12.51 -26.79 -1.84
CA ALA A 462 -13.28 -25.57 -1.72
C ALA A 462 -13.13 -24.94 -0.33
N SER A 463 -12.93 -23.64 -0.27
CA SER A 463 -12.70 -22.90 0.97
C SER A 463 -13.57 -21.66 1.00
N SER A 464 -14.60 -21.70 1.83
CA SER A 464 -15.47 -20.55 2.09
C SER A 464 -15.31 -20.11 3.53
N LEU A 465 -15.32 -18.81 3.78
CA LEU A 465 -15.18 -18.24 5.10
C LEU A 465 -16.08 -17.03 5.27
N SER A 466 -17.20 -17.24 5.98
CA SER A 466 -18.05 -16.13 6.43
C SER A 466 -17.61 -15.68 7.82
N GLN A 467 -17.42 -14.37 8.00
CA GLN A 467 -16.95 -13.84 9.28
C GLN A 467 -17.51 -12.47 9.57
N VAL A 468 -17.63 -12.17 10.85
CA VAL A 468 -17.81 -10.79 11.34
C VAL A 468 -16.45 -10.25 11.76
N ARG A 469 -15.99 -9.19 11.09
CA ARG A 469 -14.78 -8.46 11.43
C ARG A 469 -15.12 -7.28 12.31
N LEU A 470 -14.48 -7.19 13.45
CA LEU A 470 -14.60 -6.05 14.34
C LEU A 470 -13.27 -5.29 14.32
N ARG A 471 -13.35 -4.00 14.08
CA ARG A 471 -12.18 -3.12 14.11
C ARG A 471 -12.48 -1.93 15.01
N ALA A 472 -11.52 -1.53 15.80
CA ALA A 472 -11.63 -0.34 16.62
C ALA A 472 -10.30 0.37 16.73
N GLY A 473 -10.34 1.66 16.99
CA GLY A 473 -9.12 2.40 17.19
C GLY A 473 -9.34 3.72 17.88
N VAL A 474 -8.23 4.21 18.43
CA VAL A 474 -8.14 5.52 19.08
C VAL A 474 -6.96 6.29 18.52
N THR A 475 -7.18 7.55 18.22
CA THR A 475 -6.12 8.50 17.90
C THR A 475 -6.05 9.51 19.02
N LEU A 476 -4.87 9.65 19.63
CA LEU A 476 -4.56 10.64 20.65
C LEU A 476 -3.55 11.64 20.09
N SER A 477 -3.76 12.92 20.31
CA SER A 477 -2.85 13.98 19.89
C SER A 477 -2.58 14.91 21.07
N PHE A 478 -1.30 15.14 21.37
CA PHE A 478 -0.85 16.00 22.46
C PHE A 478 0.13 17.00 21.89
N GLY A 479 0.19 18.20 22.44
CA GLY A 479 1.16 19.18 21.98
C GLY A 479 0.99 20.56 22.59
N SER A 480 2.02 21.35 22.43
CA SER A 480 2.04 22.77 22.85
C SER A 480 1.19 23.66 21.93
N SER A 481 0.91 23.21 20.70
CA SER A 481 -0.09 23.82 19.80
C SER A 481 -1.24 22.84 19.59
N ALA A 482 -2.45 23.24 19.98
CA ALA A 482 -3.66 22.45 19.77
C ALA A 482 -4.02 22.41 18.28
N ASP A 483 -3.36 21.55 17.52
CA ASP A 483 -3.82 21.23 16.19
C ASP A 483 -5.16 20.48 16.30
N ARG A 484 -6.16 21.04 15.67
CA ARG A 484 -7.43 20.35 15.50
C ARG A 484 -7.16 19.12 14.63
N MET A 485 -7.41 17.93 15.16
CA MET A 485 -7.50 16.76 14.29
C MET A 485 -8.59 17.04 13.25
N PRO A 486 -8.29 16.98 11.95
CA PRO A 486 -9.36 17.04 10.97
C PRO A 486 -10.26 15.84 11.24
N LEU A 487 -11.54 16.07 11.35
CA LEU A 487 -12.52 15.02 11.12
C LEU A 487 -12.21 14.38 9.76
N PRO A 488 -12.51 13.10 9.57
CA PRO A 488 -12.55 12.53 8.24
C PRO A 488 -13.31 13.55 7.38
N PRO A 489 -12.91 13.75 6.12
CA PRO A 489 -13.49 14.82 5.31
C PRO A 489 -15.00 14.68 5.38
N ALA A 490 -15.58 15.47 6.27
CA ALA A 490 -17.02 15.66 6.25
C ALA A 490 -17.33 15.99 4.80
N VAL A 491 -18.36 15.40 4.28
CA VAL A 491 -18.88 15.68 2.96
C VAL A 491 -18.95 17.20 2.81
N ARG A 492 -17.84 17.79 2.42
CA ARG A 492 -17.85 19.22 2.05
C ARG A 492 -18.34 19.26 0.63
N PRO A 493 -19.46 19.92 0.37
CA PRO A 493 -19.81 20.22 -1.01
C PRO A 493 -18.58 20.90 -1.64
N PRO A 494 -18.16 20.51 -2.84
CA PRO A 494 -17.08 21.14 -3.54
C PRO A 494 -17.39 22.65 -3.63
N ARG A 495 -16.45 23.48 -3.18
CA ARG A 495 -16.52 24.92 -3.29
C ARG A 495 -16.54 25.38 -4.74
#